data_484535cf4ed825bc7959132aa4dd4f60
#
_entry.id   484535cf4ed825bc7959132aa4dd4f60
#
_cell.length_a   1.000
_cell.length_b   1.000
_cell.length_c   1.000
_cell.angle_alpha   90.00
_cell.angle_beta   90.00
_cell.angle_gamma   90.00
#
_symmetry.space_group_name_H-M   'P 1'
#
loop_
_entity.id
_entity.type
_entity.pdbx_description
1 polymer ?
#
loop_
_entity_poly.entity_id
_entity_poly.type
_entity_poly.pdbx_seq_one_letter_code
_entity_poly.pdbx_strand_id
1 'polypeptide(L)'
;MIRIALTGGIGCGKTTVCDFFSQHNVPVIDTDIIAHELVKPGKTALFEISDYFGSDILFNDGSLNRKALASKVFNSDKNRLHLEYILHPKIKQALQLKLNQLTSCYVIIAIPLLIETNQQADYDRVLVIDCEEQQQINRTIARDQRSLSEVKAIMKSQVSRQQRIAVANDVIDNTQNINTLQSQVDLLHKKYMKLCKP
;
A
#
# COMPACT_ATOMS: atom_id res chain seq x y z
N MET A 1 -12.41 -9.53 14.57
CA MET A 1 -12.09 -9.36 13.14
C MET A 1 -10.58 -9.45 12.95
N ILE A 2 -10.08 -10.33 12.09
CA ILE A 2 -8.65 -10.48 11.79
C ILE A 2 -8.22 -9.41 10.77
N ARG A 3 -7.15 -8.69 11.06
CA ARG A 3 -6.58 -7.65 10.17
C ARG A 3 -5.37 -8.22 9.44
N ILE A 4 -5.48 -8.36 8.12
CA ILE A 4 -4.42 -8.92 7.28
C ILE A 4 -3.81 -7.79 6.46
N ALA A 5 -2.56 -7.42 6.77
CA ALA A 5 -1.81 -6.47 5.98
C ALA A 5 -1.32 -7.15 4.70
N LEU A 6 -1.70 -6.60 3.55
CA LEU A 6 -1.27 -7.07 2.23
C LEU A 6 -0.23 -6.11 1.68
N THR A 7 0.96 -6.63 1.37
CA THR A 7 2.06 -5.87 0.81
C THR A 7 2.74 -6.63 -0.33
N GLY A 8 3.72 -6.00 -0.96
CA GLY A 8 4.50 -6.58 -2.07
C GLY A 8 5.22 -5.49 -2.84
N GLY A 9 6.26 -5.83 -3.56
CA GLY A 9 7.05 -4.90 -4.36
C GLY A 9 6.22 -4.16 -5.41
N ILE A 10 6.81 -3.11 -5.97
CA ILE A 10 6.19 -2.42 -7.12
C ILE A 10 5.96 -3.43 -8.25
N GLY A 11 4.82 -3.37 -8.92
CA GLY A 11 4.50 -4.28 -10.04
C GLY A 11 4.16 -5.72 -9.65
N CYS A 12 4.15 -6.09 -8.34
CA CYS A 12 3.84 -7.47 -7.91
C CYS A 12 2.35 -7.86 -7.99
N GLY A 13 1.43 -6.95 -8.31
CA GLY A 13 0.01 -7.29 -8.53
C GLY A 13 -0.88 -7.16 -7.30
N LYS A 14 -0.56 -6.26 -6.36
CA LYS A 14 -1.39 -5.98 -5.17
C LYS A 14 -2.85 -5.72 -5.50
N THR A 15 -3.12 -4.85 -6.47
CA THR A 15 -4.49 -4.51 -6.89
C THR A 15 -5.27 -5.75 -7.33
N THR A 16 -4.68 -6.58 -8.18
CA THR A 16 -5.33 -7.81 -8.67
C THR A 16 -5.69 -8.77 -7.53
N VAL A 17 -4.80 -8.92 -6.56
CA VAL A 17 -5.06 -9.77 -5.38
C VAL A 17 -6.15 -9.15 -4.50
N CYS A 18 -6.16 -7.83 -4.33
CA CYS A 18 -7.24 -7.10 -3.65
C CYS A 18 -8.60 -7.34 -4.33
N ASP A 19 -8.63 -7.27 -5.67
CA ASP A 19 -9.85 -7.50 -6.45
C ASP A 19 -10.36 -8.93 -6.27
N PHE A 20 -9.49 -9.93 -6.25
CA PHE A 20 -9.89 -11.31 -5.98
C PHE A 20 -10.45 -11.52 -4.57
N PHE A 21 -9.87 -10.90 -3.54
CA PHE A 21 -10.47 -10.94 -2.21
C PHE A 21 -11.83 -10.23 -2.17
N SER A 22 -11.98 -9.12 -2.90
CA SER A 22 -13.26 -8.40 -3.01
C SER A 22 -14.36 -9.26 -3.67
N GLN A 23 -14.01 -10.12 -4.64
CA GLN A 23 -14.95 -11.08 -5.26
C GLN A 23 -15.50 -12.11 -4.25
N HIS A 24 -14.76 -12.38 -3.17
CA HIS A 24 -15.21 -13.18 -2.02
C HIS A 24 -16.02 -12.37 -0.98
N ASN A 25 -16.45 -11.14 -1.31
CA ASN A 25 -17.10 -10.21 -0.38
C ASN A 25 -16.24 -9.87 0.86
N VAL A 26 -14.93 -9.99 0.75
CA VAL A 26 -13.99 -9.57 1.80
C VAL A 26 -13.77 -8.07 1.68
N PRO A 27 -13.95 -7.30 2.76
CA PRO A 27 -13.59 -5.88 2.75
C PRO A 27 -12.10 -5.70 2.46
N VAL A 28 -11.81 -4.79 1.55
CA VAL A 28 -10.44 -4.36 1.22
C VAL A 28 -10.31 -2.88 1.50
N ILE A 29 -9.33 -2.51 2.29
CA ILE A 29 -8.98 -1.11 2.56
C ILE A 29 -7.59 -0.84 2.01
N ASP A 30 -7.47 0.13 1.11
CA ASP A 30 -6.19 0.57 0.58
C ASP A 30 -5.76 1.86 1.28
N THR A 31 -4.57 1.82 1.92
CA THR A 31 -4.04 2.96 2.67
C THR A 31 -3.58 4.10 1.75
N ASP A 32 -3.20 3.81 0.50
CA ASP A 32 -2.89 4.86 -0.48
C ASP A 32 -4.15 5.63 -0.87
N ILE A 33 -5.30 4.96 -0.99
CA ILE A 33 -6.58 5.64 -1.21
C ILE A 33 -6.91 6.53 -0.02
N ILE A 34 -6.72 6.06 1.21
CA ILE A 34 -6.92 6.90 2.42
C ILE A 34 -6.00 8.12 2.37
N ALA A 35 -4.71 7.93 2.09
CA ALA A 35 -3.75 9.03 2.00
C ALA A 35 -4.15 10.05 0.92
N HIS A 36 -4.66 9.57 -0.22
CA HIS A 36 -5.17 10.41 -1.30
C HIS A 36 -6.39 11.24 -0.87
N GLU A 37 -7.33 10.65 -0.13
CA GLU A 37 -8.51 11.34 0.37
C GLU A 37 -8.16 12.42 1.41
N LEU A 38 -7.17 12.17 2.25
CA LEU A 38 -6.72 13.08 3.30
C LEU A 38 -6.08 14.35 2.76
N VAL A 39 -5.56 14.34 1.54
CA VAL A 39 -4.90 15.51 0.92
C VAL A 39 -5.73 16.16 -0.20
N LYS A 40 -7.05 15.93 -0.22
CA LYS A 40 -7.96 16.66 -1.10
C LYS A 40 -8.12 18.11 -0.65
N PRO A 41 -8.50 19.05 -1.55
CA PRO A 41 -8.79 20.44 -1.18
C PRO A 41 -9.75 20.53 0.01
N GLY A 42 -9.45 21.43 0.94
CA GLY A 42 -10.24 21.63 2.15
C GLY A 42 -9.96 20.65 3.31
N LYS A 43 -9.03 19.69 3.14
CA LYS A 43 -8.64 18.78 4.22
C LYS A 43 -7.50 19.34 5.06
N THR A 44 -7.57 19.12 6.36
CA THR A 44 -6.57 19.59 7.34
C THR A 44 -5.15 19.11 7.00
N ALA A 45 -5.00 17.85 6.53
CA ALA A 45 -3.69 17.34 6.15
C ALA A 45 -3.06 18.13 5.00
N LEU A 46 -3.85 18.54 3.99
CA LEU A 46 -3.34 19.34 2.87
C LEU A 46 -2.89 20.73 3.36
N PHE A 47 -3.65 21.32 4.29
CA PHE A 47 -3.28 22.60 4.89
C PHE A 47 -1.95 22.50 5.64
N GLU A 48 -1.79 21.52 6.53
CA GLU A 48 -0.54 21.33 7.29
C GLU A 48 0.66 21.03 6.36
N ILE A 49 0.44 20.28 5.28
CA ILE A 49 1.48 20.00 4.28
C ILE A 49 1.85 21.29 3.55
N SER A 50 0.88 22.10 3.12
CA SER A 50 1.17 23.35 2.41
C SER A 50 1.80 24.42 3.32
N ASP A 51 1.46 24.43 4.59
CA ASP A 51 2.09 25.31 5.58
C ASP A 51 3.58 25.02 5.76
N TYR A 52 3.95 23.75 5.82
CA TYR A 52 5.35 23.35 5.96
C TYR A 52 6.16 23.40 4.66
N PHE A 53 5.58 22.91 3.57
CA PHE A 53 6.30 22.78 2.28
C PHE A 53 6.21 24.02 1.39
N GLY A 54 5.31 24.97 1.70
CA GLY A 54 5.03 26.15 0.90
C GLY A 54 3.88 25.94 -0.10
N SER A 55 3.28 27.04 -0.53
CA SER A 55 2.12 27.01 -1.45
C SER A 55 2.45 26.59 -2.89
N ASP A 56 3.71 26.55 -3.26
CA ASP A 56 4.19 26.08 -4.58
C ASP A 56 3.96 24.57 -4.82
N ILE A 57 3.58 23.82 -3.78
CA ILE A 57 3.11 22.43 -3.91
C ILE A 57 1.62 22.33 -4.24
N LEU A 58 0.92 23.43 -4.43
CA LEU A 58 -0.49 23.44 -4.81
C LEU A 58 -0.67 23.92 -6.26
N PHE A 59 -1.67 23.40 -6.94
CA PHE A 59 -2.18 23.96 -8.18
C PHE A 59 -3.07 25.18 -7.90
N ASN A 60 -3.41 25.95 -8.94
CA ASN A 60 -4.28 27.13 -8.83
C ASN A 60 -5.70 26.81 -8.30
N ASP A 61 -6.16 25.58 -8.45
CA ASP A 61 -7.45 25.10 -7.93
C ASP A 61 -7.36 24.63 -6.46
N GLY A 62 -6.20 24.81 -5.82
CA GLY A 62 -5.93 24.38 -4.45
C GLY A 62 -5.66 22.89 -4.28
N SER A 63 -5.63 22.11 -5.35
CA SER A 63 -5.28 20.69 -5.27
C SER A 63 -3.77 20.47 -5.17
N LEU A 64 -3.37 19.33 -4.58
CA LEU A 64 -1.97 18.98 -4.34
C LEU A 64 -1.22 18.67 -5.65
N ASN A 65 -0.18 19.41 -5.96
CA ASN A 65 0.81 19.07 -6.98
C ASN A 65 1.77 18.00 -6.43
N ARG A 66 1.39 16.72 -6.59
CA ARG A 66 2.16 15.57 -6.08
C ARG A 66 3.57 15.52 -6.63
N LYS A 67 3.81 15.99 -7.86
CA LYS A 67 5.13 16.02 -8.49
C LYS A 67 6.05 17.04 -7.79
N ALA A 68 5.52 18.23 -7.48
CA ALA A 68 6.25 19.25 -6.74
C ALA A 68 6.58 18.78 -5.31
N LEU A 69 5.59 18.21 -4.59
CA LEU A 69 5.83 17.67 -3.26
C LEU A 69 6.85 16.52 -3.30
N ALA A 70 6.71 15.57 -4.22
CA ALA A 70 7.64 14.46 -4.37
C ALA A 70 9.08 14.94 -4.60
N SER A 71 9.30 15.99 -5.40
CA SER A 71 10.63 16.57 -5.62
C SER A 71 11.25 17.12 -4.33
N LYS A 72 10.44 17.73 -3.45
CA LYS A 72 10.92 18.25 -2.15
C LYS A 72 11.24 17.12 -1.15
N VAL A 73 10.47 16.04 -1.20
CA VAL A 73 10.60 14.91 -0.28
C VAL A 73 11.73 13.97 -0.70
N PHE A 74 11.89 13.73 -2.01
CA PHE A 74 12.87 12.77 -2.53
C PHE A 74 14.32 13.13 -2.19
N ASN A 75 14.62 14.42 -2.10
CA ASN A 75 15.98 14.93 -1.88
C ASN A 75 16.29 15.28 -0.40
N SER A 76 15.39 14.94 0.53
CA SER A 76 15.55 15.32 1.94
C SER A 76 14.84 14.34 2.88
N ASP A 77 15.64 13.60 3.62
CA ASP A 77 15.09 12.71 4.68
C ASP A 77 14.28 13.49 5.72
N LYS A 78 14.72 14.72 6.06
CA LYS A 78 13.96 15.60 6.97
C LYS A 78 12.55 15.88 6.43
N ASN A 79 12.43 16.21 5.16
CA ASN A 79 11.14 16.49 4.52
C ASN A 79 10.28 15.22 4.44
N ARG A 80 10.88 14.08 4.13
CA ARG A 80 10.20 12.79 4.12
C ARG A 80 9.62 12.46 5.51
N LEU A 81 10.44 12.53 6.54
CA LEU A 81 10.01 12.27 7.91
C LEU A 81 8.92 13.24 8.38
N HIS A 82 9.01 14.51 7.98
CA HIS A 82 7.97 15.48 8.33
C HIS A 82 6.64 15.20 7.63
N LEU A 83 6.66 14.82 6.35
CA LEU A 83 5.45 14.42 5.63
C LEU A 83 4.81 13.17 6.27
N GLU A 84 5.62 12.18 6.63
CA GLU A 84 5.19 10.99 7.35
C GLU A 84 4.59 11.36 8.71
N TYR A 85 5.19 12.25 9.45
CA TYR A 85 4.69 12.75 10.74
C TYR A 85 3.29 13.37 10.63
N ILE A 86 3.02 14.11 9.55
CA ILE A 86 1.69 14.69 9.30
C ILE A 86 0.68 13.61 8.90
N LEU A 87 1.07 12.69 8.02
CA LEU A 87 0.14 11.77 7.37
C LEU A 87 -0.15 10.51 8.18
N HIS A 88 0.86 9.88 8.82
CA HIS A 88 0.68 8.59 9.49
C HIS A 88 -0.42 8.57 10.55
N PRO A 89 -0.50 9.56 11.50
CA PRO A 89 -1.54 9.55 12.51
C PRO A 89 -2.94 9.72 11.88
N LYS A 90 -3.06 10.52 10.83
CA LYS A 90 -4.32 10.77 10.13
C LYS A 90 -4.77 9.54 9.32
N ILE A 91 -3.84 8.85 8.68
CA ILE A 91 -4.11 7.58 7.98
C ILE A 91 -4.57 6.53 9.00
N LYS A 92 -3.86 6.39 10.12
CA LYS A 92 -4.21 5.44 11.18
C LYS A 92 -5.60 5.70 11.76
N GLN A 93 -5.93 6.96 12.02
CA GLN A 93 -7.27 7.36 12.48
C GLN A 93 -8.35 7.04 11.44
N ALA A 94 -8.14 7.41 10.18
CA ALA A 94 -9.10 7.16 9.11
C ALA A 94 -9.28 5.64 8.84
N LEU A 95 -8.20 4.87 8.90
CA LEU A 95 -8.23 3.40 8.84
C LEU A 95 -9.07 2.84 9.99
N GLN A 96 -8.83 3.27 11.22
CA GLN A 96 -9.58 2.77 12.39
C GLN A 96 -11.09 3.08 12.28
N LEU A 97 -11.46 4.27 11.79
CA LEU A 97 -12.87 4.61 11.55
C LEU A 97 -13.53 3.68 10.53
N LYS A 98 -12.81 3.34 9.44
CA LYS A 98 -13.31 2.38 8.46
C LYS A 98 -13.43 0.98 9.05
N LEU A 99 -12.44 0.52 9.82
CA LEU A 99 -12.46 -0.80 10.47
C LEU A 99 -13.63 -0.96 11.44
N ASN A 100 -13.96 0.09 12.18
CA ASN A 100 -15.09 0.07 13.15
C ASN A 100 -16.47 -0.08 12.48
N GLN A 101 -16.57 0.19 11.18
CA GLN A 101 -17.82 0.03 10.40
C GLN A 101 -17.98 -1.37 9.81
N LEU A 102 -16.94 -2.23 9.91
CA LEU A 102 -16.96 -3.56 9.32
C LEU A 102 -17.46 -4.59 10.32
N THR A 103 -18.28 -5.51 9.80
CA THR A 103 -18.78 -6.67 10.55
C THR A 103 -18.21 -7.99 10.04
N SER A 104 -17.29 -7.94 9.09
CA SER A 104 -16.65 -9.11 8.50
C SER A 104 -15.73 -9.83 9.47
N CYS A 105 -15.54 -11.11 9.22
CA CYS A 105 -14.65 -11.98 9.97
C CYS A 105 -13.20 -11.55 9.87
N TYR A 106 -12.76 -11.15 8.68
CA TYR A 106 -11.43 -10.58 8.44
C TYR A 106 -11.50 -9.48 7.38
N VAL A 107 -10.44 -8.69 7.29
CA VAL A 107 -10.27 -7.59 6.35
C VAL A 107 -8.87 -7.63 5.74
N ILE A 108 -8.76 -7.32 4.45
CA ILE A 108 -7.48 -7.08 3.79
C ILE A 108 -7.18 -5.58 3.84
N ILE A 109 -5.97 -5.23 4.29
CA ILE A 109 -5.50 -3.86 4.34
C ILE A 109 -4.26 -3.76 3.46
N ALA A 110 -4.40 -3.15 2.29
CA ALA A 110 -3.30 -2.97 1.35
C ALA A 110 -2.39 -1.83 1.82
N ILE A 111 -1.12 -2.15 2.06
CA ILE A 111 -0.11 -1.21 2.56
C ILE A 111 1.17 -1.38 1.74
N PRO A 112 1.43 -0.52 0.77
CA PRO A 112 2.60 -0.67 -0.13
C PRO A 112 3.95 -0.66 0.57
N LEU A 113 4.12 0.19 1.58
CA LEU A 113 5.39 0.38 2.32
C LEU A 113 5.31 -0.15 3.76
N LEU A 114 4.61 -1.26 3.98
CA LEU A 114 4.37 -1.85 5.30
C LEU A 114 5.66 -2.08 6.10
N ILE A 115 6.67 -2.62 5.45
CA ILE A 115 7.90 -3.07 6.08
C ILE A 115 8.89 -1.91 6.21
N GLU A 116 8.95 -1.07 5.20
CA GLU A 116 9.75 0.16 5.17
C GLU A 116 9.38 1.11 6.33
N THR A 117 8.12 1.09 6.71
CA THR A 117 7.58 1.91 7.81
C THR A 117 7.40 1.16 9.13
N ASN A 118 7.90 -0.08 9.22
CA ASN A 118 7.87 -0.93 10.42
C ASN A 118 6.48 -1.13 11.04
N GLN A 119 5.42 -1.21 10.21
CA GLN A 119 4.03 -1.31 10.67
C GLN A 119 3.53 -2.76 10.79
N GLN A 120 4.32 -3.77 10.48
CA GLN A 120 3.88 -5.18 10.44
C GLN A 120 3.33 -5.69 11.78
N ALA A 121 3.81 -5.16 12.90
CA ALA A 121 3.33 -5.54 14.23
C ALA A 121 1.91 -5.00 14.57
N ASP A 122 1.41 -4.03 13.80
CA ASP A 122 0.06 -3.47 13.99
C ASP A 122 -1.05 -4.39 13.43
N TYR A 123 -0.70 -5.50 12.78
CA TYR A 123 -1.62 -6.41 12.08
C TYR A 123 -1.50 -7.85 12.58
N ASP A 124 -2.59 -8.58 12.49
CA ASP A 124 -2.64 -9.96 12.97
C ASP A 124 -1.87 -10.91 12.04
N ARG A 125 -1.78 -10.58 10.76
CA ARG A 125 -1.03 -11.33 9.74
C ARG A 125 -0.50 -10.41 8.65
N VAL A 126 0.62 -10.83 8.06
CA VAL A 126 1.21 -10.19 6.89
C VAL A 126 1.12 -11.16 5.70
N LEU A 127 0.42 -10.73 4.66
CA LEU A 127 0.36 -11.39 3.36
C LEU A 127 1.26 -10.65 2.36
N VAL A 128 2.26 -11.35 1.86
CA VAL A 128 3.18 -10.81 0.86
C VAL A 128 2.85 -11.36 -0.52
N ILE A 129 2.75 -10.47 -1.50
CA ILE A 129 2.71 -10.85 -2.91
C ILE A 129 4.13 -10.79 -3.45
N ASP A 130 4.60 -11.94 -3.90
CA ASP A 130 5.94 -12.14 -4.42
C ASP A 130 5.92 -12.31 -5.93
N CYS A 131 6.88 -11.73 -6.61
CA CYS A 131 7.18 -11.98 -8.01
C CYS A 131 8.65 -11.65 -8.32
N GLU A 132 9.14 -12.13 -9.46
CA GLU A 132 10.53 -11.91 -9.88
C GLU A 132 10.78 -10.43 -10.23
N GLU A 133 11.99 -9.96 -10.00
CA GLU A 133 12.39 -8.56 -10.27
C GLU A 133 12.16 -8.17 -11.73
N GLN A 134 12.46 -9.06 -12.67
CA GLN A 134 12.23 -8.79 -14.09
C GLN A 134 10.74 -8.60 -14.40
N GLN A 135 9.87 -9.37 -13.75
CA GLN A 135 8.41 -9.18 -13.89
C GLN A 135 7.93 -7.87 -13.29
N GLN A 136 8.46 -7.47 -12.13
CA GLN A 136 8.18 -6.17 -11.51
C GLN A 136 8.51 -5.03 -12.47
N ILE A 137 9.71 -5.07 -13.06
CA ILE A 137 10.19 -4.09 -14.04
C ILE A 137 9.25 -4.02 -15.24
N ASN A 138 9.02 -5.16 -15.89
CA ASN A 138 8.24 -5.23 -17.12
C ASN A 138 6.80 -4.73 -16.90
N ARG A 139 6.15 -5.20 -15.82
CA ARG A 139 4.78 -4.80 -15.47
C ARG A 139 4.68 -3.31 -15.12
N THR A 140 5.67 -2.77 -14.42
CA THR A 140 5.68 -1.35 -14.03
C THR A 140 5.90 -0.45 -15.24
N ILE A 141 6.83 -0.78 -16.13
CA ILE A 141 7.08 -0.02 -17.36
C ILE A 141 5.81 -0.02 -18.23
N ALA A 142 5.18 -1.18 -18.42
CA ALA A 142 3.99 -1.31 -19.26
C ALA A 142 2.78 -0.53 -18.70
N ARG A 143 2.61 -0.52 -17.38
CA ARG A 143 1.48 0.16 -16.72
C ARG A 143 1.67 1.66 -16.59
N ASP A 144 2.86 2.10 -16.15
CA ASP A 144 3.11 3.48 -15.70
C ASP A 144 3.86 4.30 -16.73
N GLN A 145 4.30 3.71 -17.85
CA GLN A 145 5.13 4.34 -18.90
C GLN A 145 6.42 4.98 -18.33
N ARG A 146 6.96 4.40 -17.26
CA ARG A 146 8.19 4.85 -16.62
C ARG A 146 9.42 4.28 -17.34
N SER A 147 10.53 4.99 -17.25
CA SER A 147 11.83 4.48 -17.70
C SER A 147 12.33 3.35 -16.78
N LEU A 148 13.18 2.50 -17.33
CA LEU A 148 13.84 1.43 -16.56
C LEU A 148 14.61 1.99 -15.34
N SER A 149 15.26 3.15 -15.50
CA SER A 149 16.02 3.79 -14.42
C SER A 149 15.13 4.23 -13.26
N GLU A 150 13.95 4.80 -13.56
CA GLU A 150 12.98 5.20 -12.53
C GLU A 150 12.42 3.98 -11.78
N VAL A 151 12.09 2.90 -12.50
CA VAL A 151 11.59 1.67 -11.87
C VAL A 151 12.65 1.06 -10.95
N LYS A 152 13.90 0.97 -11.40
CA LYS A 152 15.03 0.50 -10.57
C LYS A 152 15.27 1.39 -9.34
N ALA A 153 15.13 2.70 -9.46
CA ALA A 153 15.25 3.61 -8.34
C ALA A 153 14.15 3.37 -7.28
N ILE A 154 12.90 3.15 -7.72
CA ILE A 154 11.80 2.80 -6.81
C ILE A 154 12.07 1.45 -6.13
N MET A 155 12.48 0.42 -6.88
CA MET A 155 12.81 -0.88 -6.30
C MET A 155 13.93 -0.78 -5.26
N LYS A 156 14.95 0.05 -5.52
CA LYS A 156 16.06 0.28 -4.59
C LYS A 156 15.63 1.00 -3.29
N SER A 157 14.58 1.79 -3.33
CA SER A 157 14.02 2.45 -2.14
C SER A 157 13.11 1.54 -1.31
N GLN A 158 12.74 0.38 -1.83
CA GLN A 158 11.97 -0.63 -1.11
C GLN A 158 12.91 -1.65 -0.43
N VAL A 159 12.42 -2.31 0.62
CA VAL A 159 13.12 -3.46 1.22
C VAL A 159 13.33 -4.57 0.19
N SER A 160 14.35 -5.39 0.36
CA SER A 160 14.64 -6.51 -0.54
C SER A 160 13.51 -7.55 -0.56
N ARG A 161 13.42 -8.33 -1.63
CA ARG A 161 12.50 -9.47 -1.74
C ARG A 161 12.65 -10.43 -0.54
N GLN A 162 13.89 -10.73 -0.15
CA GLN A 162 14.17 -11.63 0.98
C GLN A 162 13.65 -11.07 2.31
N GLN A 163 13.90 -9.79 2.60
CA GLN A 163 13.39 -9.15 3.81
C GLN A 163 11.86 -9.15 3.85
N ARG A 164 11.22 -8.97 2.69
CA ARG A 164 9.76 -8.97 2.58
C ARG A 164 9.17 -10.35 2.87
N ILE A 165 9.76 -11.40 2.30
CA ILE A 165 9.32 -12.78 2.54
C ILE A 165 9.58 -13.20 3.99
N ALA A 166 10.68 -12.76 4.61
CA ALA A 166 11.03 -13.15 5.97
C ALA A 166 10.03 -12.73 7.04
N VAL A 167 9.25 -11.66 6.81
CA VAL A 167 8.23 -11.19 7.76
C VAL A 167 6.81 -11.68 7.41
N ALA A 168 6.67 -12.43 6.32
CA ALA A 168 5.38 -12.90 5.85
C ALA A 168 4.85 -14.06 6.68
N ASN A 169 3.57 -14.01 7.06
CA ASN A 169 2.83 -15.18 7.56
C ASN A 169 2.28 -16.03 6.40
N ASP A 170 2.03 -15.39 5.27
CA ASP A 170 1.54 -16.00 4.04
C ASP A 170 2.18 -15.32 2.83
N VAL A 171 2.45 -16.10 1.79
CA VAL A 171 3.01 -15.60 0.53
C VAL A 171 2.13 -16.07 -0.63
N ILE A 172 1.82 -15.16 -1.53
CA ILE A 172 1.25 -15.44 -2.84
C ILE A 172 2.35 -15.32 -3.89
N ASP A 173 2.59 -16.37 -4.64
CA ASP A 173 3.48 -16.37 -5.79
C ASP A 173 2.74 -15.87 -7.04
N ASN A 174 3.11 -14.67 -7.52
CA ASN A 174 2.58 -14.08 -8.75
C ASN A 174 3.58 -14.14 -9.92
N THR A 175 4.33 -15.23 -10.02
CA THR A 175 5.23 -15.49 -11.16
C THR A 175 4.50 -16.16 -12.33
N GLN A 176 3.33 -16.78 -12.08
CA GLN A 176 2.56 -17.56 -13.03
C GLN A 176 1.38 -16.78 -13.63
N ASN A 177 0.42 -17.51 -14.19
CA ASN A 177 -0.75 -16.94 -14.82
C ASN A 177 -1.82 -16.50 -13.80
N ILE A 178 -2.81 -15.76 -14.28
CA ILE A 178 -3.88 -15.16 -13.48
C ILE A 178 -4.76 -16.22 -12.78
N ASN A 179 -4.99 -17.38 -13.40
CA ASN A 179 -5.82 -18.44 -12.81
C ASN A 179 -5.12 -19.09 -11.61
N THR A 180 -3.80 -19.28 -11.70
CA THR A 180 -2.99 -19.75 -10.57
C THR A 180 -3.01 -18.75 -9.43
N LEU A 181 -2.92 -17.45 -9.72
CA LEU A 181 -3.01 -16.38 -8.73
C LEU A 181 -4.38 -16.42 -8.02
N GLN A 182 -5.48 -16.53 -8.76
CA GLN A 182 -6.82 -16.63 -8.20
C GLN A 182 -6.97 -17.86 -7.31
N SER A 183 -6.49 -19.03 -7.75
CA SER A 183 -6.54 -20.26 -6.95
C SER A 183 -5.80 -20.12 -5.61
N GLN A 184 -4.68 -19.40 -5.57
CA GLN A 184 -3.97 -19.13 -4.32
C GLN A 184 -4.78 -18.22 -3.39
N VAL A 185 -5.45 -17.20 -3.94
CA VAL A 185 -6.36 -16.33 -3.15
C VAL A 185 -7.52 -17.14 -2.59
N ASP A 186 -8.15 -18.04 -3.37
CA ASP A 186 -9.24 -18.91 -2.92
C ASP A 186 -8.81 -19.80 -1.76
N LEU A 187 -7.60 -20.36 -1.81
CA LEU A 187 -7.04 -21.17 -0.72
C LEU A 187 -6.79 -20.34 0.55
N LEU A 188 -6.25 -19.14 0.39
CA LEU A 188 -6.01 -18.22 1.51
C LEU A 188 -7.33 -17.72 2.11
N HIS A 189 -8.34 -17.41 1.29
CA HIS A 189 -9.66 -17.06 1.77
C HIS A 189 -10.23 -18.16 2.68
N LYS A 190 -10.20 -19.43 2.23
CA LYS A 190 -10.63 -20.59 3.03
C LYS A 190 -9.83 -20.72 4.33
N LYS A 191 -8.51 -20.48 4.29
CA LYS A 191 -7.64 -20.48 5.48
C LYS A 191 -8.07 -19.40 6.47
N TYR A 192 -8.25 -18.17 6.01
CA TYR A 192 -8.61 -17.03 6.88
C TYR A 192 -10.01 -17.20 7.48
N MET A 193 -10.96 -17.69 6.70
CA MET A 193 -12.29 -18.03 7.22
C MET A 193 -12.26 -19.09 8.33
N LYS A 194 -11.32 -20.05 8.28
CA LYS A 194 -11.14 -21.04 9.36
C LYS A 194 -10.52 -20.40 10.61
N LEU A 195 -9.59 -19.44 10.45
CA LEU A 195 -8.96 -18.73 11.57
C LEU A 195 -9.94 -17.84 12.34
N CYS A 196 -11.03 -17.45 11.71
CA CYS A 196 -12.07 -16.62 12.32
C CYS A 196 -13.09 -17.39 13.17
N LYS A 197 -13.13 -18.71 13.03
CA LYS A 197 -14.01 -19.54 13.87
C LYS A 197 -13.34 -19.72 15.22
N PRO A 198 -14.08 -19.54 16.33
CA PRO A 198 -13.57 -19.80 17.67
C PRO A 198 -13.25 -21.28 17.87
#